data_6790df9375090aa406dd29deac73beb8
#
_entry.id   6790df9375090aa406dd29deac73beb8
#
_cell.length_a   1.000
_cell.length_b   1.000
_cell.length_c   1.000
_cell.angle_alpha   90.00
_cell.angle_beta   90.00
_cell.angle_gamma   90.00
#
_symmetry.space_group_name_H-M   'P 1'
#
loop_
_entity.id
_entity.type
_entity.pdbx_description
1 polymer ?
#
loop_
_entity_poly.entity_id
_entity_poly.type
_entity_poly.pdbx_seq_one_letter_code
_entity_poly.pdbx_strand_id
1 'polypeptide(L)'
;MTRLAIKAENVWKEYSIRHNLEGSSSSLKELLNAPFNKIAGRNKKNRRLESSEIFCALREVSFDIEHGESVGLIGRNGAGKSTLLKILSRITRPSKGKITLYERVNSLLEVGTGFNTELSGRDNIYLNGSFLGMKMVEIKQKFDEIVAFSEIEQFIDTPVKYYSSGMFVRLAFSVAVHLTPETLLLDEVLSVGDASFRQKSMDKMQELLSSGATIVLVSHNEKAILEICQRAIWLEKGCVQMDGPSEIVVDQYINSINQQLN
;
A
#
# COMPACT_ATOMS: atom_id res chain seq x y z
N MET A 1 -24.90 -15.44 10.98
CA MET A 1 -23.50 -15.74 10.60
C MET A 1 -22.94 -14.45 10.00
N THR A 2 -21.92 -13.89 10.60
CA THR A 2 -21.24 -12.71 10.08
C THR A 2 -20.58 -13.06 8.75
N ARG A 3 -20.75 -12.21 7.74
CA ARG A 3 -20.13 -12.39 6.42
C ARG A 3 -18.69 -11.92 6.50
N LEU A 4 -17.73 -12.77 6.16
CA LEU A 4 -16.32 -12.39 6.09
C LEU A 4 -16.03 -11.60 4.81
N ALA A 5 -15.19 -10.57 4.93
CA ALA A 5 -14.59 -9.84 3.81
C ALA A 5 -13.20 -10.42 3.49
N ILE A 6 -12.37 -10.62 4.52
CA ILE A 6 -10.99 -11.11 4.38
C ILE A 6 -10.72 -12.18 5.42
N LYS A 7 -10.01 -13.25 5.01
CA LYS A 7 -9.46 -14.26 5.92
C LYS A 7 -7.99 -14.50 5.63
N ALA A 8 -7.13 -14.33 6.63
CA ALA A 8 -5.72 -14.66 6.60
C ALA A 8 -5.43 -15.86 7.49
N GLU A 9 -4.76 -16.90 6.95
CA GLU A 9 -4.50 -18.18 7.63
C GLU A 9 -3.02 -18.51 7.54
N ASN A 10 -2.30 -18.38 8.65
CA ASN A 10 -0.88 -18.72 8.80
C ASN A 10 0.00 -18.12 7.69
N VAL A 11 -0.15 -16.82 7.43
CA VAL A 11 0.51 -16.14 6.33
C VAL A 11 1.97 -15.87 6.66
N TRP A 12 2.87 -16.33 5.77
CA TRP A 12 4.29 -16.03 5.78
C TRP A 12 4.68 -15.26 4.53
N LYS A 13 5.65 -14.36 4.66
CA LYS A 13 6.29 -13.75 3.51
C LYS A 13 7.79 -13.68 3.71
N GLU A 14 8.50 -14.36 2.83
CA GLU A 14 9.95 -14.46 2.78
C GLU A 14 10.47 -13.77 1.51
N TYR A 15 11.53 -12.98 1.64
CA TYR A 15 12.26 -12.35 0.53
C TYR A 15 13.70 -12.87 0.52
N SER A 16 14.19 -13.24 -0.65
CA SER A 16 15.60 -13.56 -0.84
C SER A 16 16.37 -12.28 -1.12
N ILE A 17 17.22 -11.86 -0.21
CA ILE A 17 18.13 -10.73 -0.39
C ILE A 17 19.43 -11.26 -0.93
N ARG A 18 19.79 -10.87 -2.15
CA ARG A 18 21.10 -11.15 -2.73
C ARG A 18 22.01 -9.97 -2.43
N HIS A 19 23.00 -10.18 -1.59
CA HIS A 19 24.04 -9.21 -1.40
C HIS A 19 25.03 -9.36 -2.56
N ASN A 20 24.98 -8.46 -3.53
CA ASN A 20 26.10 -8.31 -4.47
C ASN A 20 27.27 -7.77 -3.66
N LEU A 21 28.19 -8.63 -3.27
CA LEU A 21 29.51 -8.23 -2.78
C LEU A 21 30.33 -7.68 -3.96
N GLU A 22 29.89 -6.58 -4.55
CA GLU A 22 30.72 -5.71 -5.36
C GLU A 22 31.51 -4.79 -4.43
N GLY A 23 32.44 -5.39 -3.73
CA GLY A 23 33.55 -4.71 -3.13
C GLY A 23 34.79 -4.94 -3.99
N SER A 24 34.86 -4.32 -5.12
CA SER A 24 36.13 -3.86 -5.72
C SER A 24 35.76 -2.95 -6.91
N SER A 25 36.01 -1.67 -6.72
CA SER A 25 36.18 -0.73 -7.81
C SER A 25 37.28 -1.25 -8.74
N SER A 26 36.91 -2.12 -9.68
CA SER A 26 37.72 -2.33 -10.87
C SER A 26 37.64 -1.04 -11.66
N SER A 27 38.63 -0.17 -11.37
CA SER A 27 38.89 1.04 -12.11
C SER A 27 38.91 0.68 -13.60
N LEU A 28 38.22 1.51 -14.41
CA LEU A 28 38.29 1.44 -15.88
C LEU A 28 39.74 1.30 -16.41
N LYS A 29 40.76 1.60 -15.60
CA LYS A 29 42.18 1.42 -15.88
C LYS A 29 42.63 -0.06 -15.90
N GLU A 30 41.96 -0.97 -15.18
CA GLU A 30 42.30 -2.41 -15.21
C GLU A 30 41.74 -3.12 -16.43
N LEU A 31 40.61 -2.65 -16.99
CA LEU A 31 40.06 -3.18 -18.24
C LEU A 31 40.85 -2.77 -19.47
N LEU A 32 41.64 -1.69 -19.43
CA LEU A 32 42.47 -1.21 -20.53
C LEU A 32 43.88 -1.81 -20.54
N ASN A 33 44.32 -2.44 -19.46
CA ASN A 33 45.70 -3.00 -19.34
C ASN A 33 45.74 -4.54 -19.31
N ALA A 34 44.69 -5.24 -19.74
CA ALA A 34 44.75 -6.70 -19.87
C ALA A 34 45.58 -7.09 -21.10
N PRO A 35 46.80 -7.69 -20.97
CA PRO A 35 47.57 -8.17 -22.10
C PRO A 35 46.85 -9.38 -22.72
N PHE A 36 46.68 -9.32 -24.02
CA PHE A 36 46.27 -10.42 -24.89
C PHE A 36 47.25 -11.61 -24.69
N ASN A 37 46.97 -12.52 -23.75
CA ASN A 37 47.57 -13.85 -23.78
C ASN A 37 46.87 -14.80 -22.78
N LYS A 38 46.13 -15.72 -23.29
CA LYS A 38 46.13 -17.17 -23.07
C LYS A 38 44.75 -17.79 -23.26
N ILE A 39 44.52 -18.19 -24.49
CA ILE A 39 43.71 -19.36 -24.80
C ILE A 39 44.49 -20.57 -24.25
N ALA A 40 44.03 -21.15 -23.17
CA ALA A 40 44.22 -22.58 -22.84
C ALA A 40 43.47 -22.93 -21.54
N GLY A 41 42.48 -23.71 -21.71
CA GLY A 41 41.84 -24.67 -20.84
C GLY A 41 42.09 -24.62 -19.33
N ARG A 42 41.02 -24.40 -18.59
CA ARG A 42 40.60 -25.31 -17.52
C ARG A 42 39.31 -24.79 -16.85
N ASN A 43 38.25 -25.55 -17.04
CA ASN A 43 37.07 -25.51 -16.19
C ASN A 43 37.46 -25.46 -14.72
N LYS A 44 37.32 -24.29 -14.09
CA LYS A 44 37.03 -24.17 -12.68
C LYS A 44 35.75 -23.37 -12.59
N LYS A 45 34.62 -24.07 -12.43
CA LYS A 45 33.38 -23.55 -11.92
C LYS A 45 33.70 -22.93 -10.54
N ASN A 46 34.13 -21.69 -10.51
CA ASN A 46 33.97 -20.86 -9.33
C ASN A 46 32.46 -20.59 -9.22
N ARG A 47 31.70 -21.53 -8.64
CA ARG A 47 30.46 -21.23 -7.96
C ARG A 47 30.86 -20.30 -6.81
N ARG A 48 30.88 -18.98 -7.09
CA ARG A 48 30.78 -18.00 -6.03
C ARG A 48 29.49 -18.35 -5.28
N LEU A 49 29.64 -18.73 -4.03
CA LEU A 49 28.54 -18.91 -3.10
C LEU A 49 27.87 -17.54 -2.96
N GLU A 50 26.85 -17.30 -3.77
CA GLU A 50 25.91 -16.21 -3.53
C GLU A 50 25.23 -16.55 -2.21
N SER A 51 25.63 -15.89 -1.13
CA SER A 51 24.91 -15.96 0.12
C SER A 51 23.61 -15.21 -0.06
N SER A 52 22.54 -15.93 -0.36
CA SER A 52 21.20 -15.37 -0.30
C SER A 52 20.76 -15.44 1.15
N GLU A 53 20.56 -14.26 1.75
CA GLU A 53 19.95 -14.15 3.05
C GLU A 53 18.42 -14.14 2.89
N ILE A 54 17.72 -14.95 3.68
CA ILE A 54 16.24 -14.98 3.67
C ILE A 54 15.76 -14.00 4.74
N PHE A 55 15.13 -12.92 4.30
CA PHE A 55 14.45 -11.98 5.16
C PHE A 55 12.98 -12.37 5.27
N CYS A 56 12.51 -12.67 6.50
CA CYS A 56 11.12 -13.00 6.77
C CYS A 56 10.35 -11.75 7.20
N ALA A 57 9.53 -11.23 6.28
CA ALA A 57 8.74 -10.02 6.49
C ALA A 57 7.43 -10.27 7.23
N LEU A 58 6.83 -11.46 7.11
CA LEU A 58 5.64 -11.90 7.84
C LEU A 58 5.82 -13.33 8.33
N ARG A 59 5.34 -13.61 9.55
CA ARG A 59 5.46 -14.90 10.24
C ARG A 59 4.13 -15.25 10.89
N GLU A 60 3.49 -16.32 10.43
CA GLU A 60 2.26 -16.91 11.01
C GLU A 60 1.13 -15.90 11.24
N VAL A 61 1.01 -14.90 10.35
CA VAL A 61 -0.02 -13.88 10.48
C VAL A 61 -1.38 -14.51 10.17
N SER A 62 -2.30 -14.45 11.14
CA SER A 62 -3.66 -14.95 11.02
C SER A 62 -4.65 -13.94 11.60
N PHE A 63 -5.70 -13.62 10.86
CA PHE A 63 -6.80 -12.77 11.28
C PHE A 63 -7.98 -12.92 10.31
N ASP A 64 -9.16 -12.55 10.77
CA ASP A 64 -10.37 -12.46 9.96
C ASP A 64 -10.89 -11.01 10.02
N ILE A 65 -11.41 -10.49 8.89
CA ILE A 65 -12.08 -9.19 8.82
C ILE A 65 -13.50 -9.42 8.33
N GLU A 66 -14.48 -8.89 9.06
CA GLU A 66 -15.89 -9.00 8.73
C GLU A 66 -16.30 -7.94 7.69
N HIS A 67 -17.39 -8.21 6.96
CA HIS A 67 -17.99 -7.23 6.06
C HIS A 67 -18.43 -5.97 6.81
N GLY A 68 -18.08 -4.80 6.29
CA GLY A 68 -18.40 -3.51 6.89
C GLY A 68 -17.52 -3.14 8.10
N GLU A 69 -16.51 -3.95 8.43
CA GLU A 69 -15.60 -3.66 9.53
C GLU A 69 -14.51 -2.66 9.11
N SER A 70 -14.13 -1.77 10.02
CA SER A 70 -12.97 -0.88 9.84
C SER A 70 -11.81 -1.33 10.73
N VAL A 71 -10.70 -1.74 10.10
CA VAL A 71 -9.54 -2.32 10.78
C VAL A 71 -8.29 -1.52 10.51
N GLY A 72 -7.62 -1.06 11.56
CA GLY A 72 -6.33 -0.40 11.52
C GLY A 72 -5.16 -1.38 11.61
N LEU A 73 -4.16 -1.26 10.74
CA LEU A 73 -2.88 -1.96 10.86
C LEU A 73 -1.83 -1.01 11.43
N ILE A 74 -1.41 -1.23 12.66
CA ILE A 74 -0.40 -0.42 13.35
C ILE A 74 0.89 -1.20 13.60
N GLY A 75 1.98 -0.48 13.86
CA GLY A 75 3.29 -1.06 14.15
C GLY A 75 4.43 -0.19 13.61
N ARG A 76 5.64 -0.43 14.08
CA ARG A 76 6.85 0.33 13.69
C ARG A 76 7.20 0.13 12.22
N ASN A 77 8.11 0.97 11.71
CA ASN A 77 8.69 0.77 10.38
C ASN A 77 9.39 -0.59 10.31
N GLY A 78 9.14 -1.34 9.23
CA GLY A 78 9.64 -2.71 9.10
C GLY A 78 8.83 -3.79 9.82
N ALA A 79 7.71 -3.46 10.47
CA ALA A 79 6.87 -4.44 11.16
C ALA A 79 6.13 -5.43 10.23
N GLY A 80 6.09 -5.14 8.91
CA GLY A 80 5.43 -6.01 7.92
C GLY A 80 4.13 -5.42 7.34
N LYS A 81 3.67 -4.25 7.81
CA LYS A 81 2.40 -3.63 7.38
C LYS A 81 2.25 -3.50 5.86
N SER A 82 3.21 -2.83 5.21
CA SER A 82 3.18 -2.64 3.74
C SER A 82 3.31 -3.96 2.98
N THR A 83 3.99 -4.97 3.56
CA THR A 83 4.06 -6.31 2.98
C THR A 83 2.71 -7.00 3.04
N LEU A 84 2.03 -6.94 4.19
CA LEU A 84 0.69 -7.49 4.35
C LEU A 84 -0.29 -6.81 3.40
N LEU A 85 -0.24 -5.49 3.32
CA LEU A 85 -1.11 -4.72 2.43
C LEU A 85 -0.89 -5.09 0.94
N LYS A 86 0.37 -5.29 0.51
CA LYS A 86 0.69 -5.77 -0.84
C LYS A 86 0.13 -7.17 -1.12
N ILE A 87 0.04 -8.04 -0.11
CA ILE A 87 -0.56 -9.36 -0.28
C ILE A 87 -2.09 -9.23 -0.38
N LEU A 88 -2.71 -8.41 0.47
CA LEU A 88 -4.15 -8.13 0.42
C LEU A 88 -4.57 -7.50 -0.92
N SER A 89 -3.72 -6.63 -1.48
CA SER A 89 -3.91 -6.01 -2.81
C SER A 89 -3.57 -6.94 -3.98
N ARG A 90 -3.17 -8.20 -3.72
CA ARG A 90 -2.73 -9.17 -4.74
C ARG A 90 -1.51 -8.75 -5.56
N ILE A 91 -0.75 -7.72 -5.14
CA ILE A 91 0.50 -7.30 -5.77
C ILE A 91 1.58 -8.38 -5.59
N THR A 92 1.58 -9.06 -4.42
CA THR A 92 2.49 -10.18 -4.17
C THR A 92 1.74 -11.35 -3.50
N ARG A 93 2.27 -12.56 -3.65
CA ARG A 93 1.69 -13.75 -3.01
C ARG A 93 2.39 -14.04 -1.68
N PRO A 94 1.71 -14.64 -0.71
CA PRO A 94 2.36 -15.18 0.48
C PRO A 94 3.34 -16.29 0.09
N SER A 95 4.39 -16.50 0.89
CA SER A 95 5.33 -17.62 0.73
C SER A 95 4.76 -18.92 1.27
N LYS A 96 3.98 -18.83 2.37
CA LYS A 96 3.22 -19.96 2.98
C LYS A 96 1.91 -19.40 3.54
N GLY A 97 0.97 -20.29 3.82
CA GLY A 97 -0.36 -19.90 4.30
C GLY A 97 -1.27 -19.45 3.16
N LYS A 98 -2.40 -18.86 3.51
CA LYS A 98 -3.43 -18.49 2.55
C LYS A 98 -4.11 -17.18 2.96
N ILE A 99 -4.45 -16.36 1.96
CA ILE A 99 -5.40 -15.25 2.11
C ILE A 99 -6.59 -15.51 1.20
N THR A 100 -7.78 -15.44 1.77
CA THR A 100 -9.05 -15.53 1.05
C THR A 100 -9.74 -14.19 1.10
N LEU A 101 -10.03 -13.62 -0.06
CA LEU A 101 -10.78 -12.38 -0.21
C LEU A 101 -12.16 -12.75 -0.72
N TYR A 102 -13.19 -12.50 0.08
CA TYR A 102 -14.58 -12.80 -0.23
C TYR A 102 -15.28 -11.64 -0.94
N GLU A 103 -14.65 -10.48 -0.95
CA GLU A 103 -15.13 -9.25 -1.54
C GLU A 103 -14.15 -8.70 -2.58
N ARG A 104 -14.65 -7.77 -3.39
CA ARG A 104 -13.80 -7.03 -4.31
C ARG A 104 -12.97 -6.02 -3.52
N VAL A 105 -11.66 -6.21 -3.55
CA VAL A 105 -10.70 -5.36 -2.86
C VAL A 105 -10.17 -4.30 -3.82
N ASN A 106 -10.33 -3.03 -3.45
CA ASN A 106 -9.72 -1.89 -4.10
C ASN A 106 -8.62 -1.32 -3.19
N SER A 107 -7.49 -0.95 -3.78
CA SER A 107 -6.34 -0.47 -3.01
C SER A 107 -5.95 0.92 -3.44
N LEU A 108 -5.74 1.81 -2.47
CA LEU A 108 -5.15 3.13 -2.65
C LEU A 108 -3.64 3.16 -2.35
N LEU A 109 -2.97 2.00 -2.44
CA LEU A 109 -1.51 1.89 -2.20
C LEU A 109 -0.68 2.75 -3.14
N GLU A 110 -1.18 2.97 -4.33
CA GLU A 110 -0.48 3.67 -5.39
C GLU A 110 -1.42 4.70 -6.01
N VAL A 111 -1.74 5.75 -5.23
CA VAL A 111 -2.56 6.88 -5.70
C VAL A 111 -1.94 7.47 -6.97
N GLY A 112 -2.71 7.49 -8.05
CA GLY A 112 -2.24 7.94 -9.36
C GLY A 112 -1.57 6.87 -10.23
N THR A 113 -1.47 5.62 -9.76
CA THR A 113 -1.07 4.51 -10.65
C THR A 113 -2.07 4.41 -11.80
N GLY A 114 -1.53 4.34 -13.02
CA GLY A 114 -2.34 4.35 -14.24
C GLY A 114 -2.65 5.75 -14.79
N PHE A 115 -2.21 6.83 -14.13
CA PHE A 115 -2.27 8.16 -14.75
C PHE A 115 -1.25 8.25 -15.90
N ASN A 116 -1.71 8.83 -16.99
CA ASN A 116 -0.84 9.21 -18.11
C ASN A 116 -0.62 10.73 -18.04
N THR A 117 0.61 11.15 -17.82
CA THR A 117 0.97 12.55 -17.64
C THR A 117 0.75 13.42 -18.88
N GLU A 118 0.71 12.82 -20.08
CA GLU A 118 0.44 13.52 -21.34
C GLU A 118 -1.06 13.81 -21.55
N LEU A 119 -1.92 13.10 -20.83
CA LEU A 119 -3.37 13.29 -20.91
C LEU A 119 -3.85 14.36 -19.94
N SER A 120 -5.01 14.94 -20.23
CA SER A 120 -5.69 15.90 -19.36
C SER A 120 -6.12 15.24 -18.03
N GLY A 121 -6.46 16.04 -17.02
CA GLY A 121 -7.09 15.55 -15.79
C GLY A 121 -8.40 14.83 -16.10
N ARG A 122 -9.20 15.37 -17.02
CA ARG A 122 -10.43 14.77 -17.53
C ARG A 122 -10.20 13.36 -18.04
N ASP A 123 -9.26 13.19 -18.97
CA ASP A 123 -8.97 11.89 -19.57
C ASP A 123 -8.40 10.90 -18.53
N ASN A 124 -7.61 11.41 -17.57
CA ASN A 124 -7.08 10.59 -16.47
C ASN A 124 -8.17 10.13 -15.50
N ILE A 125 -9.25 10.88 -15.28
CA ILE A 125 -10.42 10.39 -14.51
C ILE A 125 -11.01 9.16 -15.19
N TYR A 126 -11.23 9.19 -16.49
CA TYR A 126 -11.74 8.04 -17.24
C TYR A 126 -10.78 6.87 -17.27
N LEU A 127 -9.50 7.14 -17.52
CA LEU A 127 -8.46 6.13 -17.58
C LEU A 127 -8.29 5.43 -16.22
N ASN A 128 -8.10 6.21 -15.16
CA ASN A 128 -7.86 5.69 -13.81
C ASN A 128 -9.11 5.03 -13.22
N GLY A 129 -10.29 5.64 -13.40
CA GLY A 129 -11.56 5.04 -12.97
C GLY A 129 -11.77 3.67 -13.61
N SER A 130 -11.48 3.55 -14.91
CA SER A 130 -11.56 2.27 -15.64
C SER A 130 -10.51 1.27 -15.14
N PHE A 131 -9.27 1.71 -14.89
CA PHE A 131 -8.20 0.89 -14.32
C PHE A 131 -8.57 0.35 -12.94
N LEU A 132 -9.16 1.18 -12.09
CA LEU A 132 -9.68 0.78 -10.78
C LEU A 132 -10.98 -0.02 -10.87
N GLY A 133 -11.51 -0.21 -12.10
CA GLY A 133 -12.60 -1.10 -12.44
C GLY A 133 -14.00 -0.49 -12.33
N MET A 134 -14.13 0.83 -12.39
CA MET A 134 -15.42 1.48 -12.63
C MET A 134 -15.89 1.21 -14.05
N LYS A 135 -17.19 1.07 -14.24
CA LYS A 135 -17.78 1.06 -15.57
C LYS A 135 -17.80 2.48 -16.13
N MET A 136 -17.68 2.62 -17.46
CA MET A 136 -17.69 3.94 -18.11
C MET A 136 -18.96 4.77 -17.77
N VAL A 137 -20.11 4.10 -17.62
CA VAL A 137 -21.37 4.77 -17.22
C VAL A 137 -21.28 5.33 -15.80
N GLU A 138 -20.66 4.58 -14.89
CA GLU A 138 -20.45 4.98 -13.50
C GLU A 138 -19.48 6.17 -13.39
N ILE A 139 -18.38 6.14 -14.16
CA ILE A 139 -17.42 7.26 -14.22
C ILE A 139 -18.14 8.53 -14.72
N LYS A 140 -18.95 8.42 -15.77
CA LYS A 140 -19.72 9.57 -16.29
C LYS A 140 -20.68 10.15 -15.27
N GLN A 141 -21.36 9.30 -14.50
CA GLN A 141 -22.31 9.74 -13.47
C GLN A 141 -21.60 10.46 -12.30
N LYS A 142 -20.41 10.01 -11.94
CA LYS A 142 -19.64 10.56 -10.81
C LYS A 142 -18.62 11.62 -11.21
N PHE A 143 -18.51 11.92 -12.52
CA PHE A 143 -17.47 12.79 -13.03
C PHE A 143 -17.45 14.15 -12.38
N ASP A 144 -18.59 14.83 -12.30
CA ASP A 144 -18.69 16.17 -11.73
C ASP A 144 -18.40 16.16 -10.21
N GLU A 145 -18.79 15.11 -9.50
CA GLU A 145 -18.50 14.92 -8.08
C GLU A 145 -16.98 14.73 -7.86
N ILE A 146 -16.33 13.91 -8.70
CA ILE A 146 -14.88 13.68 -8.65
C ILE A 146 -14.13 15.00 -8.89
N VAL A 147 -14.53 15.77 -9.90
CA VAL A 147 -13.91 17.05 -10.22
C VAL A 147 -14.09 18.04 -9.07
N ALA A 148 -15.30 18.22 -8.57
CA ALA A 148 -15.59 19.10 -7.43
C ALA A 148 -14.88 18.68 -6.14
N PHE A 149 -14.73 17.36 -5.91
CA PHE A 149 -13.99 16.87 -4.76
C PHE A 149 -12.50 17.20 -4.87
N SER A 150 -11.91 17.12 -6.05
CA SER A 150 -10.49 17.37 -6.29
C SER A 150 -10.06 18.83 -6.17
N GLU A 151 -11.01 19.77 -6.32
CA GLU A 151 -10.77 21.24 -6.28
C GLU A 151 -9.78 21.72 -7.35
N ILE A 152 -9.81 21.08 -8.53
CA ILE A 152 -8.95 21.43 -9.67
C ILE A 152 -9.74 21.72 -10.94
N GLU A 153 -10.98 22.16 -10.82
CA GLU A 153 -11.91 22.41 -11.93
C GLU A 153 -11.29 23.24 -13.04
N GLN A 154 -10.55 24.30 -12.67
CA GLN A 154 -9.93 25.23 -13.61
C GLN A 154 -8.81 24.58 -14.46
N PHE A 155 -8.28 23.46 -14.00
CA PHE A 155 -7.16 22.76 -14.64
C PHE A 155 -7.56 21.39 -15.22
N ILE A 156 -8.86 21.04 -15.19
CA ILE A 156 -9.29 19.68 -15.51
C ILE A 156 -8.97 19.30 -16.96
N ASP A 157 -8.93 20.24 -17.87
CA ASP A 157 -8.59 20.04 -19.29
C ASP A 157 -7.09 20.29 -19.60
N THR A 158 -6.29 20.55 -18.58
CA THR A 158 -4.83 20.71 -18.70
C THR A 158 -4.14 19.34 -18.56
N PRO A 159 -3.08 19.05 -19.37
CA PRO A 159 -2.28 17.85 -19.21
C PRO A 159 -1.68 17.73 -17.80
N VAL A 160 -1.75 16.54 -17.21
CA VAL A 160 -1.37 16.27 -15.81
C VAL A 160 0.13 16.54 -15.56
N LYS A 161 0.99 16.49 -16.58
CA LYS A 161 2.41 16.87 -16.45
C LYS A 161 2.63 18.30 -15.96
N TYR A 162 1.63 19.17 -16.09
CA TYR A 162 1.69 20.56 -15.60
C TYR A 162 1.06 20.73 -14.21
N TYR A 163 0.56 19.65 -13.61
CA TYR A 163 0.00 19.70 -12.27
C TYR A 163 1.10 19.82 -11.21
N SER A 164 0.80 20.53 -10.13
CA SER A 164 1.59 20.39 -8.92
C SER A 164 1.43 18.98 -8.32
N SER A 165 2.38 18.56 -7.49
CA SER A 165 2.25 17.27 -6.77
C SER A 165 0.93 17.18 -5.97
N GLY A 166 0.51 18.30 -5.36
CA GLY A 166 -0.76 18.37 -4.65
C GLY A 166 -1.97 18.18 -5.56
N MET A 167 -2.02 18.85 -6.72
CA MET A 167 -3.11 18.68 -7.70
C MET A 167 -3.20 17.24 -8.20
N PHE A 168 -2.03 16.64 -8.52
CA PHE A 168 -1.94 15.25 -8.96
C PHE A 168 -2.56 14.31 -7.95
N VAL A 169 -2.13 14.41 -6.69
CA VAL A 169 -2.59 13.50 -5.64
C VAL A 169 -4.06 13.74 -5.27
N ARG A 170 -4.50 15.01 -5.25
CA ARG A 170 -5.93 15.35 -5.04
C ARG A 170 -6.82 14.71 -6.09
N LEU A 171 -6.45 14.81 -7.39
CA LEU A 171 -7.25 14.21 -8.46
C LEU A 171 -7.29 12.68 -8.33
N ALA A 172 -6.13 12.06 -8.15
CA ALA A 172 -6.01 10.62 -8.05
C ALA A 172 -6.78 10.05 -6.84
N PHE A 173 -6.69 10.73 -5.69
CA PHE A 173 -7.46 10.39 -4.50
C PHE A 173 -8.97 10.56 -4.74
N SER A 174 -9.38 11.65 -5.42
CA SER A 174 -10.78 11.93 -5.73
C SER A 174 -11.40 10.81 -6.58
N VAL A 175 -10.69 10.31 -7.60
CA VAL A 175 -11.18 9.17 -8.39
C VAL A 175 -11.37 7.95 -7.49
N ALA A 176 -10.39 7.68 -6.65
CA ALA A 176 -10.35 6.48 -5.83
C ALA A 176 -11.43 6.43 -4.72
N VAL A 177 -11.75 7.56 -4.09
CA VAL A 177 -12.79 7.61 -3.03
C VAL A 177 -14.21 7.64 -3.58
N HIS A 178 -14.36 7.89 -4.89
CA HIS A 178 -15.66 7.79 -5.58
C HIS A 178 -15.91 6.41 -6.18
N LEU A 179 -14.99 5.47 -6.01
CA LEU A 179 -15.31 4.06 -6.19
C LEU A 179 -16.42 3.66 -5.21
N THR A 180 -17.16 2.63 -5.55
CA THR A 180 -18.04 1.92 -4.61
C THR A 180 -17.37 0.59 -4.23
N PRO A 181 -16.29 0.61 -3.41
CA PRO A 181 -15.58 -0.60 -3.04
C PRO A 181 -16.41 -1.40 -2.04
N GLU A 182 -16.38 -2.74 -2.15
CA GLU A 182 -16.84 -3.60 -1.05
C GLU A 182 -15.78 -3.58 0.07
N THR A 183 -14.49 -3.66 -0.30
CA THR A 183 -13.35 -3.54 0.62
C THR A 183 -12.34 -2.52 0.07
N LEU A 184 -11.93 -1.57 0.91
CA LEU A 184 -10.95 -0.53 0.59
C LEU A 184 -9.68 -0.68 1.44
N LEU A 185 -8.53 -0.77 0.79
CA LEU A 185 -7.23 -0.77 1.45
C LEU A 185 -6.57 0.61 1.31
N LEU A 186 -6.20 1.19 2.43
CA LEU A 186 -5.60 2.52 2.56
C LEU A 186 -4.19 2.43 3.15
N ASP A 187 -3.21 3.10 2.54
CA ASP A 187 -1.84 3.24 3.07
C ASP A 187 -1.53 4.72 3.22
N GLU A 188 -1.40 5.22 4.44
CA GLU A 188 -0.95 6.59 4.78
C GLU A 188 -1.48 7.75 3.90
N VAL A 189 -2.29 7.44 2.89
CA VAL A 189 -2.76 8.36 1.84
C VAL A 189 -3.68 9.45 2.40
N LEU A 190 -4.24 9.25 3.60
CA LEU A 190 -5.09 10.25 4.27
C LEU A 190 -4.31 11.50 4.73
N SER A 191 -2.98 11.45 4.68
CA SER A 191 -2.11 12.61 5.01
C SER A 191 -1.92 13.57 3.83
N VAL A 192 -2.58 13.33 2.70
CA VAL A 192 -2.40 14.06 1.45
C VAL A 192 -3.17 15.38 1.45
N GLY A 193 -2.55 16.40 0.85
CA GLY A 193 -3.15 17.72 0.69
C GLY A 193 -2.99 18.62 1.93
N ASP A 194 -3.65 19.76 1.91
CA ASP A 194 -3.72 20.68 3.04
C ASP A 194 -4.75 20.23 4.08
N ALA A 195 -4.89 21.00 5.17
CA ALA A 195 -5.78 20.66 6.27
C ALA A 195 -7.25 20.55 5.83
N SER A 196 -7.69 21.38 4.86
CA SER A 196 -9.05 21.38 4.34
C SER A 196 -9.33 20.08 3.55
N PHE A 197 -8.44 19.72 2.65
CA PHE A 197 -8.59 18.50 1.85
C PHE A 197 -8.51 17.23 2.70
N ARG A 198 -7.68 17.23 3.75
CA ARG A 198 -7.63 16.13 4.72
C ARG A 198 -8.96 15.94 5.44
N GLN A 199 -9.58 17.03 5.93
CA GLN A 199 -10.89 16.93 6.58
C GLN A 199 -11.94 16.36 5.62
N LYS A 200 -12.02 16.89 4.41
CA LYS A 200 -12.91 16.41 3.35
C LYS A 200 -12.70 14.92 3.02
N SER A 201 -11.43 14.48 3.03
CA SER A 201 -11.07 13.07 2.84
C SER A 201 -11.54 12.19 4.00
N MET A 202 -11.40 12.65 5.24
CA MET A 202 -11.90 11.96 6.42
C MET A 202 -13.43 11.83 6.41
N ASP A 203 -14.14 12.91 6.09
CA ASP A 203 -15.60 12.92 5.98
C ASP A 203 -16.07 11.90 4.93
N LYS A 204 -15.36 11.82 3.80
CA LYS A 204 -15.66 10.83 2.74
C LYS A 204 -15.39 9.39 3.18
N MET A 205 -14.36 9.16 3.99
CA MET A 205 -14.11 7.83 4.57
C MET A 205 -15.24 7.41 5.52
N GLN A 206 -15.73 8.32 6.35
CA GLN A 206 -16.86 8.06 7.25
C GLN A 206 -18.15 7.78 6.46
N GLU A 207 -18.37 8.47 5.35
CA GLU A 207 -19.49 8.19 4.43
C GLU A 207 -19.38 6.77 3.85
N LEU A 208 -18.19 6.35 3.38
CA LEU A 208 -17.97 5.01 2.86
C LEU A 208 -18.18 3.93 3.93
N LEU A 209 -17.71 4.14 5.16
CA LEU A 209 -17.99 3.24 6.29
C LEU A 209 -19.47 3.13 6.59
N SER A 210 -20.16 4.28 6.62
CA SER A 210 -21.61 4.32 6.86
C SER A 210 -22.43 3.62 5.78
N SER A 211 -21.88 3.53 4.56
CA SER A 211 -22.48 2.78 3.45
C SER A 211 -22.21 1.26 3.51
N GLY A 212 -21.48 0.79 4.52
CA GLY A 212 -21.18 -0.63 4.74
C GLY A 212 -19.92 -1.13 4.05
N ALA A 213 -19.03 -0.25 3.57
CA ALA A 213 -17.74 -0.65 3.02
C ALA A 213 -16.80 -1.18 4.12
N THR A 214 -16.07 -2.25 3.83
CA THR A 214 -14.99 -2.75 4.68
C THR A 214 -13.74 -1.89 4.45
N ILE A 215 -13.08 -1.43 5.51
CA ILE A 215 -11.87 -0.59 5.40
C ILE A 215 -10.70 -1.24 6.14
N VAL A 216 -9.55 -1.33 5.48
CA VAL A 216 -8.27 -1.67 6.11
C VAL A 216 -7.34 -0.47 5.95
N LEU A 217 -7.04 0.20 7.05
CA LEU A 217 -6.19 1.39 7.10
C LEU A 217 -4.81 1.05 7.66
N VAL A 218 -3.77 1.27 6.90
CA VAL A 218 -2.40 1.29 7.41
C VAL A 218 -2.00 2.73 7.71
N SER A 219 -1.67 3.01 8.94
CA SER A 219 -1.20 4.35 9.32
C SER A 219 -0.19 4.26 10.48
N HIS A 220 0.74 5.21 10.49
CA HIS A 220 1.58 5.49 11.66
C HIS A 220 0.98 6.62 12.54
N ASN A 221 -0.15 7.20 12.11
CA ASN A 221 -0.88 8.20 12.85
C ASN A 221 -1.98 7.52 13.69
N GLU A 222 -1.74 7.39 14.97
CA GLU A 222 -2.64 6.73 15.91
C GLU A 222 -4.02 7.42 15.98
N LYS A 223 -4.05 8.75 15.80
CA LYS A 223 -5.32 9.51 15.79
C LYS A 223 -6.20 9.09 14.62
N ALA A 224 -5.63 8.94 13.41
CA ALA A 224 -6.38 8.49 12.25
C ALA A 224 -6.95 7.07 12.44
N ILE A 225 -6.20 6.18 13.11
CA ILE A 225 -6.69 4.84 13.46
C ILE A 225 -7.87 4.95 14.44
N LEU A 226 -7.77 5.77 15.49
CA LEU A 226 -8.83 5.93 16.48
C LEU A 226 -10.10 6.61 15.91
N GLU A 227 -9.95 7.49 14.93
CA GLU A 227 -11.07 8.20 14.30
C GLU A 227 -11.84 7.35 13.27
N ILE A 228 -11.13 6.41 12.59
CA ILE A 228 -11.71 5.64 11.47
C ILE A 228 -11.99 4.20 11.86
N CYS A 229 -11.10 3.58 12.66
CA CYS A 229 -11.10 2.14 12.86
C CYS A 229 -11.71 1.74 14.20
N GLN A 230 -12.64 0.80 14.18
CA GLN A 230 -13.22 0.21 15.40
C GLN A 230 -12.29 -0.83 16.02
N ARG A 231 -11.47 -1.48 15.19
CA ARG A 231 -10.52 -2.53 15.57
C ARG A 231 -9.14 -2.20 15.03
N ALA A 232 -8.11 -2.64 15.72
CA ALA A 232 -6.74 -2.54 15.23
C ALA A 232 -5.99 -3.86 15.39
N ILE A 233 -5.05 -4.12 14.48
CA ILE A 233 -4.11 -5.22 14.50
C ILE A 233 -2.72 -4.63 14.62
N TRP A 234 -2.03 -4.92 15.72
CA TRP A 234 -0.66 -4.51 15.93
C TRP A 234 0.31 -5.56 15.41
N LEU A 235 1.11 -5.17 14.42
CA LEU A 235 2.19 -5.98 13.87
C LEU A 235 3.54 -5.55 14.45
N GLU A 236 4.35 -6.51 14.86
CA GLU A 236 5.74 -6.30 15.23
C GLU A 236 6.62 -7.44 14.72
N LYS A 237 7.72 -7.08 14.03
CA LYS A 237 8.68 -8.04 13.44
C LYS A 237 8.01 -9.15 12.62
N GLY A 238 6.95 -8.79 11.91
CA GLY A 238 6.21 -9.70 11.05
C GLY A 238 5.16 -10.58 11.74
N CYS A 239 4.94 -10.43 13.03
CA CYS A 239 3.95 -11.19 13.80
C CYS A 239 2.82 -10.28 14.30
N VAL A 240 1.63 -10.85 14.48
CA VAL A 240 0.53 -10.17 15.19
C VAL A 240 0.85 -10.21 16.68
N GLN A 241 0.97 -9.05 17.30
CA GLN A 241 1.16 -8.90 18.74
C GLN A 241 -0.15 -8.77 19.48
N MET A 242 -1.07 -8.02 18.90
CA MET A 242 -2.39 -7.79 19.47
C MET A 242 -3.41 -7.54 18.37
N ASP A 243 -4.63 -7.97 18.61
CA ASP A 243 -5.77 -7.82 17.74
C ASP A 243 -7.01 -7.56 18.62
N GLY A 244 -7.70 -6.44 18.42
CA GLY A 244 -8.83 -6.06 19.26
C GLY A 244 -9.32 -4.63 19.03
N PRO A 245 -10.14 -4.08 19.95
CA PRO A 245 -10.64 -2.71 19.87
C PRO A 245 -9.50 -1.70 19.69
N SER A 246 -9.67 -0.75 18.76
CA SER A 246 -8.61 0.18 18.35
C SER A 246 -8.04 0.98 19.53
N GLU A 247 -8.89 1.44 20.46
CA GLU A 247 -8.46 2.19 21.64
C GLU A 247 -7.48 1.40 22.52
N ILE A 248 -7.79 0.11 22.75
CA ILE A 248 -6.97 -0.76 23.60
C ILE A 248 -5.63 -1.08 22.91
N VAL A 249 -5.69 -1.43 21.61
CA VAL A 249 -4.49 -1.83 20.87
C VAL A 249 -3.55 -0.63 20.67
N VAL A 250 -4.08 0.55 20.38
CA VAL A 250 -3.30 1.78 20.23
C VAL A 250 -2.64 2.19 21.55
N ASP A 251 -3.36 2.13 22.68
CA ASP A 251 -2.80 2.44 23.99
C ASP A 251 -1.63 1.50 24.34
N GLN A 252 -1.81 0.19 24.16
CA GLN A 252 -0.76 -0.80 24.40
C GLN A 252 0.46 -0.60 23.48
N TYR A 253 0.21 -0.25 22.21
CA TYR A 253 1.27 0.06 21.26
C TYR A 253 2.09 1.28 21.69
N ILE A 254 1.44 2.39 22.09
CA ILE A 254 2.11 3.60 22.58
C ILE A 254 2.93 3.30 23.83
N ASN A 255 2.35 2.55 24.78
CA ASN A 255 3.04 2.16 26.02
C ASN A 255 4.29 1.32 25.72
N SER A 256 4.24 0.42 24.75
CA SER A 256 5.40 -0.40 24.33
C SER A 256 6.53 0.45 23.75
N ILE A 257 6.20 1.51 22.99
CA ILE A 257 7.20 2.43 22.42
C ILE A 257 7.88 3.22 23.54
N ASN A 258 7.11 3.75 24.49
CA ASN A 258 7.62 4.54 25.61
C ASN A 258 8.54 3.73 26.52
N GLN A 259 8.27 2.44 26.75
CA GLN A 259 9.12 1.54 27.53
C GLN A 259 10.44 1.20 26.85
N GLN A 260 10.55 1.29 25.54
CA GLN A 260 11.80 1.04 24.82
C GLN A 260 12.70 2.29 24.69
N LEU A 261 12.17 3.47 25.02
CA LEU A 261 12.89 4.75 25.01
C LEU A 261 13.51 5.11 26.37
N ASN A 262 13.09 4.42 27.42
CA ASN A 262 13.63 4.50 28.79
C ASN A 262 14.57 3.32 29.08
#